data_748fe571a05499954b38097046d5045b
#
_entry.id   748fe571a05499954b38097046d5045b
#
_cell.length_a   1.000
_cell.length_b   1.000
_cell.length_c   1.000
_cell.angle_alpha   90.00
_cell.angle_beta   90.00
_cell.angle_gamma   90.00
#
_symmetry.space_group_name_H-M   'P 1'
#
loop_
_entity.id
_entity.type
_entity.pdbx_description
1 polymer ?
#
loop_
_entity_poly.entity_id
_entity_poly.type
_entity_poly.pdbx_seq_one_letter_code
_entity_poly.pdbx_strand_id
1 'polypeptide(L)'
;MSLTPVGLGARAARGGSGVDRARVELSVDTVAGAVAADSLGVRRIELCSAGALGGLTPGPGLLATVLARCRRTEVHVLVRPREGGFDYRPAEVDAMAADVAHAVAGGAAGVVVGALGGDGDPDRGAVAEMVAAAAGRPVCFHRALDVCRDPLAAVDLLAGWGVHRVLSSGHEVRAEDGAGVLAAMVRVAGDRLAVTACGGIRAHNAAALLRATGVADVHAAPRRPAVSARIAGRAVDFGGHAEFDLAAAAELVAAVCAG
;
A
#
# COMPACT_ATOMS: atom_id res chain seq x y z
N MET A 1 -39.43 -30.72 15.08
CA MET A 1 -38.43 -29.81 15.65
C MET A 1 -37.93 -28.93 14.53
N SER A 2 -38.40 -27.70 14.53
CA SER A 2 -38.12 -26.72 13.45
C SER A 2 -36.83 -25.96 13.76
N LEU A 3 -35.89 -25.97 12.84
CA LEU A 3 -34.64 -25.17 12.93
C LEU A 3 -34.90 -23.84 12.25
N THR A 4 -34.91 -22.78 13.04
CA THR A 4 -34.98 -21.38 12.60
C THR A 4 -33.65 -20.96 12.04
N PRO A 5 -33.55 -20.22 10.89
CA PRO A 5 -32.30 -19.71 10.39
C PRO A 5 -31.83 -18.51 11.23
N VAL A 6 -30.56 -18.57 11.64
CA VAL A 6 -29.84 -17.47 12.32
C VAL A 6 -29.64 -16.33 11.31
N GLY A 7 -30.24 -15.19 11.61
CA GLY A 7 -30.11 -13.97 10.80
C GLY A 7 -28.69 -13.46 10.75
N LEU A 8 -28.22 -13.14 9.54
CA LEU A 8 -27.03 -12.35 9.29
C LEU A 8 -27.21 -10.95 9.91
N GLY A 9 -26.54 -10.74 11.03
CA GLY A 9 -26.51 -9.45 11.70
C GLY A 9 -25.88 -8.38 10.80
N ALA A 10 -26.65 -7.34 10.53
CA ALA A 10 -26.19 -6.11 9.90
C ALA A 10 -24.94 -5.57 10.66
N ARG A 11 -23.87 -5.36 9.93
CA ARG A 11 -22.64 -4.77 10.42
C ARG A 11 -22.95 -3.35 10.90
N ALA A 12 -23.04 -3.16 12.20
CA ALA A 12 -23.23 -1.84 12.79
C ALA A 12 -22.05 -0.95 12.37
N ALA A 13 -22.37 0.17 11.71
CA ALA A 13 -21.44 1.26 11.50
C ALA A 13 -20.91 1.70 12.87
N ARG A 14 -19.62 1.53 13.10
CA ARG A 14 -18.98 2.06 14.30
C ARG A 14 -18.90 3.58 14.15
N GLY A 15 -19.88 4.27 14.67
CA GLY A 15 -19.82 5.68 14.97
C GLY A 15 -18.79 5.89 16.09
N GLY A 16 -17.55 6.11 15.72
CA GLY A 16 -16.53 6.65 16.59
C GLY A 16 -16.29 8.09 16.18
N SER A 17 -16.16 9.00 17.14
CA SER A 17 -15.68 10.37 16.98
C SER A 17 -14.25 10.34 16.40
N GLY A 18 -14.15 9.99 15.12
CA GLY A 18 -12.90 9.93 14.38
C GLY A 18 -12.54 11.34 13.93
N VAL A 19 -11.45 11.84 14.41
CA VAL A 19 -10.66 12.84 13.69
C VAL A 19 -10.62 12.37 12.24
N ASP A 20 -11.14 13.19 11.31
CA ASP A 20 -11.14 12.87 9.88
C ASP A 20 -9.67 12.78 9.43
N ARG A 21 -9.18 11.54 9.33
CA ARG A 21 -7.77 11.31 9.00
C ARG A 21 -7.55 11.65 7.55
N ALA A 22 -6.47 12.37 7.26
CA ALA A 22 -6.10 12.69 5.89
C ALA A 22 -6.14 11.43 5.01
N ARG A 23 -6.77 11.54 3.84
CA ARG A 23 -6.89 10.47 2.82
C ARG A 23 -5.53 10.22 2.14
N VAL A 24 -4.49 10.02 2.97
CA VAL A 24 -3.09 9.84 2.56
C VAL A 24 -2.54 8.56 3.17
N GLU A 25 -1.84 7.80 2.34
CA GLU A 25 -0.97 6.70 2.73
C GLU A 25 0.48 7.07 2.40
N LEU A 26 1.41 6.88 3.34
CA LEU A 26 2.82 7.18 3.17
C LEU A 26 3.66 5.90 3.21
N SER A 27 4.46 5.68 2.17
CA SER A 27 5.45 4.59 2.16
C SER A 27 6.70 5.01 2.93
N VAL A 28 7.10 4.18 3.89
CA VAL A 28 8.23 4.40 4.79
C VAL A 28 9.07 3.12 4.93
N ASP A 29 10.38 3.28 5.10
CA ASP A 29 11.34 2.17 5.22
C ASP A 29 12.26 2.29 6.44
N THR A 30 11.97 3.24 7.32
CA THR A 30 12.73 3.45 8.58
C THR A 30 11.79 3.72 9.75
N VAL A 31 12.24 3.42 10.96
CA VAL A 31 11.51 3.74 12.19
C VAL A 31 11.28 5.25 12.32
N ALA A 32 12.30 6.06 12.00
CA ALA A 32 12.19 7.52 12.08
C ALA A 32 11.13 8.05 11.08
N GLY A 33 11.11 7.55 9.85
CA GLY A 33 10.11 7.89 8.85
C GLY A 33 8.70 7.49 9.28
N ALA A 34 8.54 6.29 9.84
CA ALA A 34 7.26 5.82 10.34
C ALA A 34 6.71 6.69 11.49
N VAL A 35 7.54 7.04 12.47
CA VAL A 35 7.15 7.92 13.57
C VAL A 35 6.82 9.33 13.08
N ALA A 36 7.58 9.86 12.11
CA ALA A 36 7.28 11.14 11.49
C ALA A 36 5.94 11.11 10.74
N ALA A 37 5.66 10.07 9.97
CA ALA A 37 4.38 9.88 9.28
C ALA A 37 3.20 9.74 10.28
N ASP A 38 3.37 8.98 11.37
CA ASP A 38 2.37 8.83 12.44
C ASP A 38 2.02 10.17 13.10
N SER A 39 3.01 11.08 13.24
CA SER A 39 2.79 12.43 13.80
C SER A 39 1.91 13.32 12.92
N LEU A 40 1.90 13.09 11.62
CA LEU A 40 1.08 13.84 10.65
C LEU A 40 -0.41 13.42 10.66
N GLY A 41 -0.77 12.34 11.35
CA GLY A 41 -2.15 11.85 11.41
C GLY A 41 -2.67 11.28 10.09
N VAL A 42 -1.79 10.78 9.23
CA VAL A 42 -2.18 10.10 7.98
C VAL A 42 -3.01 8.86 8.28
N ARG A 43 -3.81 8.44 7.31
CA ARG A 43 -4.66 7.27 7.48
C ARG A 43 -3.86 5.98 7.62
N ARG A 44 -2.84 5.81 6.77
CA ARG A 44 -2.01 4.59 6.73
C ARG A 44 -0.54 4.90 6.49
N ILE A 45 0.28 3.98 6.95
CA ILE A 45 1.67 3.83 6.58
C ILE A 45 1.80 2.50 5.82
N GLU A 46 2.42 2.52 4.64
CA GLU A 46 2.95 1.31 4.02
C GLU A 46 4.39 1.13 4.50
N LEU A 47 4.62 0.11 5.31
CA LEU A 47 5.95 -0.23 5.81
C LEU A 47 6.64 -1.18 4.84
N CYS A 48 7.80 -0.78 4.36
CA CYS A 48 8.66 -1.59 3.48
C CYS A 48 10.11 -1.57 3.96
N SER A 49 10.99 -2.22 3.23
CA SER A 49 12.44 -2.01 3.21
C SER A 49 12.88 -1.64 1.79
N ALA A 50 14.13 -1.24 1.58
CA ALA A 50 14.69 -1.00 0.27
C ALA A 50 13.82 -0.12 -0.65
N GLY A 51 13.36 1.02 -0.14
CA GLY A 51 12.45 1.91 -0.87
C GLY A 51 13.01 2.42 -2.21
N ALA A 52 14.32 2.46 -2.40
CA ALA A 52 14.95 2.79 -3.68
C ALA A 52 14.66 1.74 -4.79
N LEU A 53 14.33 0.50 -4.42
CA LEU A 53 13.96 -0.60 -5.32
C LEU A 53 12.42 -0.72 -5.49
N GLY A 54 11.68 0.29 -5.06
CA GLY A 54 10.21 0.25 -5.06
C GLY A 54 9.61 -0.46 -3.85
N GLY A 55 10.42 -0.80 -2.86
CA GLY A 55 10.01 -1.48 -1.62
C GLY A 55 10.10 -3.00 -1.71
N LEU A 56 10.57 -3.61 -0.63
CA LEU A 56 10.62 -5.06 -0.39
C LEU A 56 10.01 -5.34 1.00
N THR A 57 9.77 -6.61 1.32
CA THR A 57 9.30 -7.04 2.65
C THR A 57 10.23 -6.51 3.75
N PRO A 58 9.70 -5.83 4.78
CA PRO A 58 10.52 -5.36 5.90
C PRO A 58 10.87 -6.51 6.85
N GLY A 59 12.06 -6.45 7.42
CA GLY A 59 12.47 -7.42 8.43
C GLY A 59 11.62 -7.32 9.72
N PRO A 60 11.52 -8.43 10.49
CA PRO A 60 10.68 -8.50 11.68
C PRO A 60 11.05 -7.47 12.77
N GLY A 61 12.32 -7.13 12.90
CA GLY A 61 12.78 -6.11 13.85
C GLY A 61 12.28 -4.70 13.52
N LEU A 62 12.26 -4.34 12.22
CA LEU A 62 11.70 -3.07 11.77
C LEU A 62 10.19 -3.03 12.04
N LEU A 63 9.46 -4.08 11.66
CA LEU A 63 8.03 -4.19 11.89
C LEU A 63 7.67 -4.05 13.38
N ALA A 64 8.29 -4.85 14.24
CA ALA A 64 8.03 -4.82 15.69
C ALA A 64 8.28 -3.43 16.30
N THR A 65 9.39 -2.78 15.88
CA THR A 65 9.76 -1.45 16.39
C THR A 65 8.78 -0.37 15.94
N VAL A 66 8.34 -0.42 14.67
CA VAL A 66 7.35 0.53 14.14
C VAL A 66 6.01 0.34 14.83
N LEU A 67 5.50 -0.88 14.94
CA LEU A 67 4.24 -1.18 15.63
C LEU A 67 4.24 -0.77 17.11
N ALA A 68 5.39 -0.85 17.77
CA ALA A 68 5.53 -0.38 19.16
C ALA A 68 5.46 1.15 19.28
N ARG A 69 5.82 1.90 18.26
CA ARG A 69 5.96 3.37 18.30
C ARG A 69 4.84 4.12 17.59
N CYS A 70 4.28 3.59 16.49
CA CYS A 70 3.17 4.19 15.78
C CYS A 70 1.84 3.79 16.43
N ARG A 71 1.06 4.76 16.90
CA ARG A 71 -0.16 4.54 17.68
C ARG A 71 -1.40 5.16 17.04
N ARG A 72 -1.21 6.04 16.08
CA ARG A 72 -2.28 6.82 15.46
C ARG A 72 -2.68 6.28 14.09
N THR A 73 -1.73 5.71 13.37
CA THR A 73 -1.81 5.36 11.95
C THR A 73 -1.88 3.85 11.79
N GLU A 74 -2.69 3.35 10.87
CA GLU A 74 -2.70 1.94 10.48
C GLU A 74 -1.38 1.60 9.77
N VAL A 75 -0.70 0.54 10.21
CA VAL A 75 0.52 0.05 9.56
C VAL A 75 0.16 -1.14 8.68
N HIS A 76 0.28 -0.96 7.37
CA HIS A 76 0.18 -2.02 6.38
C HIS A 76 1.58 -2.44 5.95
N VAL A 77 1.83 -3.73 5.81
CA VAL A 77 3.15 -4.28 5.50
C VAL A 77 3.22 -4.68 4.04
N LEU A 78 4.20 -4.14 3.31
CA LEU A 78 4.50 -4.59 1.97
C LEU A 78 5.13 -5.99 2.02
N VAL A 79 4.55 -6.93 1.28
CA VAL A 79 5.10 -8.26 1.08
C VAL A 79 5.50 -8.41 -0.38
N ARG A 80 6.78 -8.25 -0.62
CA ARG A 80 7.44 -8.37 -1.93
C ARG A 80 8.83 -8.96 -1.71
N PRO A 81 9.07 -10.21 -2.15
CA PRO A 81 10.28 -10.95 -1.77
C PRO A 81 11.53 -10.47 -2.50
N ARG A 82 11.41 -9.88 -3.68
CA ARG A 82 12.51 -9.43 -4.52
C ARG A 82 12.14 -8.24 -5.40
N GLU A 83 13.13 -7.61 -5.96
CA GLU A 83 12.99 -6.62 -7.04
C GLU A 83 12.58 -7.27 -8.39
N GLY A 84 12.35 -6.46 -9.40
CA GLY A 84 11.96 -6.90 -10.74
C GLY A 84 10.46 -7.16 -10.88
N GLY A 85 10.10 -8.07 -11.77
CA GLY A 85 8.71 -8.42 -12.11
C GLY A 85 7.94 -9.09 -10.97
N PHE A 86 6.67 -9.34 -11.23
CA PHE A 86 5.72 -9.84 -10.24
C PHE A 86 5.22 -11.25 -10.55
N ASP A 87 5.89 -11.94 -11.46
CA ASP A 87 5.74 -13.35 -11.76
C ASP A 87 6.59 -14.17 -10.78
N TYR A 88 5.97 -14.85 -9.85
CA TYR A 88 6.65 -15.56 -8.78
C TYR A 88 6.59 -17.07 -8.97
N ARG A 89 7.68 -17.74 -8.59
CA ARG A 89 7.72 -19.21 -8.52
C ARG A 89 6.95 -19.69 -7.28
N PRO A 90 6.45 -20.94 -7.25
CA PRO A 90 5.73 -21.46 -6.09
C PRO A 90 6.43 -21.24 -4.74
N ALA A 91 7.73 -21.50 -4.65
CA ALA A 91 8.48 -21.27 -3.41
C ALA A 91 8.58 -19.79 -3.00
N GLU A 92 8.50 -18.85 -3.94
CA GLU A 92 8.41 -17.42 -3.62
C GLU A 92 7.02 -17.06 -3.09
N VAL A 93 5.96 -17.68 -3.65
CA VAL A 93 4.58 -17.50 -3.15
C VAL A 93 4.44 -18.08 -1.75
N ASP A 94 5.02 -19.27 -1.47
CA ASP A 94 5.08 -19.87 -0.12
C ASP A 94 5.75 -18.90 0.87
N ALA A 95 6.87 -18.29 0.50
CA ALA A 95 7.57 -17.31 1.32
C ALA A 95 6.73 -16.06 1.55
N MET A 96 6.04 -15.56 0.51
CA MET A 96 5.15 -14.40 0.63
C MET A 96 3.98 -14.69 1.57
N ALA A 97 3.35 -15.85 1.47
CA ALA A 97 2.27 -16.26 2.38
C ALA A 97 2.75 -16.34 3.84
N ALA A 98 3.96 -16.87 4.07
CA ALA A 98 4.58 -16.89 5.40
C ALA A 98 4.86 -15.47 5.93
N ASP A 99 5.36 -14.56 5.08
CA ASP A 99 5.59 -13.15 5.45
C ASP A 99 4.27 -12.43 5.78
N VAL A 100 3.19 -12.69 5.02
CA VAL A 100 1.84 -12.18 5.32
C VAL A 100 1.39 -12.66 6.71
N ALA A 101 1.48 -13.95 6.98
CA ALA A 101 1.09 -14.52 8.27
C ALA A 101 1.93 -13.94 9.42
N HIS A 102 3.24 -13.77 9.22
CA HIS A 102 4.13 -13.15 10.18
C HIS A 102 3.77 -11.68 10.46
N ALA A 103 3.50 -10.90 9.42
CA ALA A 103 3.11 -9.50 9.56
C ALA A 103 1.80 -9.36 10.36
N VAL A 104 0.81 -10.18 10.05
CA VAL A 104 -0.49 -10.21 10.74
C VAL A 104 -0.34 -10.64 12.21
N ALA A 105 0.41 -11.70 12.47
CA ALA A 105 0.71 -12.16 13.83
C ALA A 105 1.47 -11.09 14.64
N GLY A 106 2.34 -10.31 14.00
CA GLY A 106 3.04 -9.18 14.59
C GLY A 106 2.15 -7.98 14.92
N GLY A 107 0.91 -7.94 14.41
CA GLY A 107 -0.06 -6.88 14.68
C GLY A 107 -0.23 -5.86 13.56
N ALA A 108 0.23 -6.15 12.34
CA ALA A 108 -0.06 -5.30 11.18
C ALA A 108 -1.57 -5.12 10.99
N ALA A 109 -1.98 -3.91 10.64
CA ALA A 109 -3.39 -3.59 10.38
C ALA A 109 -3.88 -4.15 9.04
N GLY A 110 -2.96 -4.39 8.10
CA GLY A 110 -3.20 -4.98 6.79
C GLY A 110 -1.89 -5.31 6.09
N VAL A 111 -2.00 -5.85 4.88
CA VAL A 111 -0.85 -6.21 4.04
C VAL A 111 -1.01 -5.66 2.62
N VAL A 112 0.11 -5.44 1.96
CA VAL A 112 0.19 -4.98 0.57
C VAL A 112 0.96 -6.04 -0.22
N VAL A 113 0.29 -6.64 -1.19
CA VAL A 113 0.77 -7.81 -1.93
C VAL A 113 0.53 -7.62 -3.43
N GLY A 114 1.05 -8.50 -4.26
CA GLY A 114 0.70 -8.52 -5.68
C GLY A 114 1.53 -9.58 -6.40
N ALA A 115 0.86 -10.34 -7.26
CA ALA A 115 1.46 -11.34 -8.12
C ALA A 115 0.74 -11.37 -9.46
N LEU A 116 1.47 -11.60 -10.53
CA LEU A 116 0.95 -11.75 -11.89
C LEU A 116 1.27 -13.15 -12.43
N GLY A 117 0.34 -13.72 -13.16
CA GLY A 117 0.55 -14.92 -13.94
C GLY A 117 1.35 -14.67 -15.21
N GLY A 118 1.81 -15.73 -15.85
CA GLY A 118 2.54 -15.64 -17.13
C GLY A 118 1.73 -15.09 -18.29
N ASP A 119 0.41 -14.95 -18.15
CA ASP A 119 -0.52 -14.31 -19.09
C ASP A 119 -0.63 -12.80 -18.87
N GLY A 120 0.00 -12.27 -17.82
CA GLY A 120 -0.03 -10.86 -17.43
C GLY A 120 -1.27 -10.44 -16.63
N ASP A 121 -2.14 -11.38 -16.26
CA ASP A 121 -3.26 -11.13 -15.35
C ASP A 121 -2.83 -11.37 -13.89
N PRO A 122 -3.58 -10.88 -12.89
CA PRO A 122 -3.33 -11.23 -11.50
C PRO A 122 -3.34 -12.75 -11.29
N ASP A 123 -2.31 -13.29 -10.62
CA ASP A 123 -2.23 -14.72 -10.31
C ASP A 123 -3.24 -15.07 -9.21
N ARG A 124 -4.32 -15.77 -9.61
CA ARG A 124 -5.40 -16.15 -8.70
C ARG A 124 -4.92 -17.05 -7.56
N GLY A 125 -4.02 -18.00 -7.85
CA GLY A 125 -3.51 -18.93 -6.84
C GLY A 125 -2.71 -18.20 -5.78
N ALA A 126 -1.72 -17.43 -6.20
CA ALA A 126 -0.89 -16.62 -5.32
C ALA A 126 -1.71 -15.61 -4.50
N VAL A 127 -2.66 -14.90 -5.13
CA VAL A 127 -3.52 -13.94 -4.41
C VAL A 127 -4.38 -14.65 -3.38
N ALA A 128 -4.96 -15.81 -3.70
CA ALA A 128 -5.78 -16.58 -2.77
C ALA A 128 -4.98 -17.05 -1.53
N GLU A 129 -3.74 -17.50 -1.71
CA GLU A 129 -2.86 -17.90 -0.61
C GLU A 129 -2.56 -16.70 0.31
N MET A 130 -2.22 -15.52 -0.25
CA MET A 130 -1.95 -14.32 0.53
C MET A 130 -3.20 -13.79 1.25
N VAL A 131 -4.39 -13.86 0.61
CA VAL A 131 -5.66 -13.48 1.25
C VAL A 131 -5.99 -14.44 2.42
N ALA A 132 -5.78 -15.74 2.23
CA ALA A 132 -5.96 -16.72 3.30
C ALA A 132 -4.99 -16.48 4.47
N ALA A 133 -3.70 -16.25 4.18
CA ALA A 133 -2.67 -15.95 5.18
C ALA A 133 -2.94 -14.64 5.95
N ALA A 134 -3.63 -13.68 5.32
CA ALA A 134 -4.02 -12.42 5.97
C ALA A 134 -5.09 -12.59 7.06
N ALA A 135 -5.71 -13.76 7.19
CA ALA A 135 -6.62 -14.13 8.27
C ALA A 135 -7.70 -13.05 8.56
N GLY A 136 -8.31 -12.49 7.51
CA GLY A 136 -9.35 -11.46 7.59
C GLY A 136 -8.82 -10.03 7.77
N ARG A 137 -7.51 -9.80 7.79
CA ARG A 137 -6.95 -8.45 7.71
C ARG A 137 -7.07 -7.90 6.28
N PRO A 138 -7.21 -6.58 6.12
CA PRO A 138 -7.27 -5.95 4.81
C PRO A 138 -6.06 -6.30 3.94
N VAL A 139 -6.34 -6.71 2.70
CA VAL A 139 -5.34 -6.97 1.66
C VAL A 139 -5.44 -5.89 0.59
N CYS A 140 -4.31 -5.29 0.26
CA CYS A 140 -4.15 -4.34 -0.83
C CYS A 140 -3.33 -4.99 -1.95
N PHE A 141 -3.76 -4.86 -3.20
CA PHE A 141 -2.96 -5.26 -4.35
C PHE A 141 -2.14 -4.06 -4.85
N HIS A 142 -0.82 -4.20 -4.88
CA HIS A 142 0.11 -3.12 -5.18
C HIS A 142 0.22 -2.82 -6.69
N ARG A 143 1.22 -2.01 -7.08
CA ARG A 143 1.49 -1.55 -8.44
C ARG A 143 1.81 -2.65 -9.47
N ALA A 144 1.81 -3.91 -9.14
CA ALA A 144 1.73 -4.98 -10.13
C ALA A 144 0.53 -4.78 -11.06
N LEU A 145 -0.53 -4.12 -10.57
CA LEU A 145 -1.68 -3.70 -11.37
C LEU A 145 -1.29 -2.76 -12.53
N ASP A 146 -0.26 -1.93 -12.36
CA ASP A 146 0.18 -0.98 -13.40
C ASP A 146 0.94 -1.63 -14.56
N VAL A 147 1.26 -2.90 -14.47
CA VAL A 147 1.94 -3.68 -15.53
C VAL A 147 1.17 -4.94 -15.91
N CYS A 148 -0.07 -5.11 -15.43
CA CYS A 148 -0.95 -6.19 -15.86
C CYS A 148 -1.48 -5.95 -17.29
N ARG A 149 -2.07 -6.95 -17.88
CA ARG A 149 -2.59 -6.89 -19.25
C ARG A 149 -3.79 -5.94 -19.40
N ASP A 150 -4.76 -6.04 -18.51
CA ASP A 150 -5.98 -5.22 -18.47
C ASP A 150 -6.31 -4.81 -17.05
N PRO A 151 -6.10 -3.52 -16.69
CA PRO A 151 -6.29 -3.06 -15.33
C PRO A 151 -7.76 -3.02 -14.90
N LEU A 152 -8.70 -2.87 -15.81
CA LEU A 152 -10.12 -2.83 -15.47
C LEU A 152 -10.66 -4.23 -15.20
N ALA A 153 -10.28 -5.20 -16.03
CA ALA A 153 -10.59 -6.61 -15.78
C ALA A 153 -9.92 -7.10 -14.49
N ALA A 154 -8.66 -6.71 -14.25
CA ALA A 154 -7.94 -7.07 -13.02
C ALA A 154 -8.63 -6.53 -11.77
N VAL A 155 -9.13 -5.29 -11.77
CA VAL A 155 -9.88 -4.70 -10.65
C VAL A 155 -11.16 -5.52 -10.36
N ASP A 156 -11.90 -5.91 -11.39
CA ASP A 156 -13.10 -6.72 -11.24
C ASP A 156 -12.82 -8.11 -10.63
N LEU A 157 -11.76 -8.78 -11.12
CA LEU A 157 -11.31 -10.07 -10.59
C LEU A 157 -10.87 -9.96 -9.12
N LEU A 158 -9.99 -9.00 -8.81
CA LEU A 158 -9.45 -8.78 -7.47
C LEU A 158 -10.55 -8.47 -6.44
N ALA A 159 -11.57 -7.70 -6.83
CA ALA A 159 -12.74 -7.44 -6.00
C ALA A 159 -13.50 -8.73 -5.61
N GLY A 160 -13.54 -9.71 -6.52
CA GLY A 160 -14.15 -11.03 -6.28
C GLY A 160 -13.28 -11.98 -5.46
N TRP A 161 -11.97 -11.70 -5.29
CA TRP A 161 -11.02 -12.60 -4.62
C TRP A 161 -10.68 -12.20 -3.18
N GLY A 162 -11.41 -11.24 -2.61
CA GLY A 162 -11.19 -10.81 -1.23
C GLY A 162 -10.10 -9.74 -1.07
N VAL A 163 -9.69 -9.10 -2.15
CA VAL A 163 -8.84 -7.91 -2.10
C VAL A 163 -9.70 -6.70 -1.73
N HIS A 164 -9.25 -5.87 -0.80
CA HIS A 164 -10.01 -4.74 -0.27
C HIS A 164 -9.64 -3.42 -0.93
N ARG A 165 -8.44 -3.34 -1.51
CA ARG A 165 -7.89 -2.12 -2.08
C ARG A 165 -6.85 -2.42 -3.16
N VAL A 166 -6.70 -1.51 -4.11
CA VAL A 166 -5.61 -1.53 -5.10
C VAL A 166 -4.84 -0.22 -5.09
N LEU A 167 -3.55 -0.29 -5.41
CA LEU A 167 -2.68 0.85 -5.73
C LEU A 167 -2.45 0.90 -7.23
N SER A 168 -2.69 2.04 -7.86
CA SER A 168 -2.43 2.21 -9.29
C SER A 168 -2.07 3.65 -9.65
N SER A 169 -1.30 3.80 -10.72
CA SER A 169 -1.11 5.06 -11.44
C SER A 169 -1.95 5.15 -12.72
N GLY A 170 -2.85 4.17 -12.94
CA GLY A 170 -3.66 4.11 -14.16
C GLY A 170 -2.86 3.63 -15.36
N HIS A 171 -1.91 2.68 -15.19
CA HIS A 171 -1.00 2.16 -16.23
C HIS A 171 -0.01 3.19 -16.78
N GLU A 172 0.14 4.32 -16.12
CA GLU A 172 1.06 5.38 -16.52
C GLU A 172 2.21 5.53 -15.50
N VAL A 173 3.24 6.25 -15.89
CA VAL A 173 4.35 6.56 -14.96
C VAL A 173 3.85 7.44 -13.82
N ARG A 174 2.94 8.36 -14.13
CA ARG A 174 2.36 9.31 -13.19
C ARG A 174 0.84 9.18 -13.15
N ALA A 175 0.26 9.24 -11.96
CA ALA A 175 -1.19 9.16 -11.78
C ALA A 175 -1.97 10.28 -12.49
N GLU A 176 -1.35 11.44 -12.71
CA GLU A 176 -1.96 12.54 -13.47
C GLU A 176 -2.25 12.12 -14.91
N ASP A 177 -1.31 11.42 -15.54
CA ASP A 177 -1.41 10.95 -16.91
C ASP A 177 -2.44 9.80 -17.02
N GLY A 178 -2.54 8.98 -15.97
CA GLY A 178 -3.49 7.86 -15.86
C GLY A 178 -4.83 8.19 -15.24
N ALA A 179 -5.17 9.46 -15.01
CA ALA A 179 -6.38 9.85 -14.28
C ALA A 179 -7.68 9.28 -14.90
N GLY A 180 -7.77 9.20 -16.22
CA GLY A 180 -8.91 8.60 -16.92
C GLY A 180 -9.11 7.11 -16.60
N VAL A 181 -8.01 6.35 -16.57
CA VAL A 181 -8.03 4.93 -16.21
C VAL A 181 -8.35 4.75 -14.73
N LEU A 182 -7.77 5.57 -13.84
CA LEU A 182 -8.09 5.57 -12.40
C LEU A 182 -9.59 5.80 -12.16
N ALA A 183 -10.19 6.78 -12.83
CA ALA A 183 -11.64 7.01 -12.75
C ALA A 183 -12.46 5.82 -13.29
N ALA A 184 -11.99 5.15 -14.34
CA ALA A 184 -12.63 3.94 -14.85
C ALA A 184 -12.52 2.77 -13.84
N MET A 185 -11.35 2.58 -13.21
CA MET A 185 -11.15 1.60 -12.13
C MET A 185 -12.12 1.83 -10.96
N VAL A 186 -12.30 3.10 -10.54
CA VAL A 186 -13.25 3.45 -9.46
C VAL A 186 -14.67 3.04 -9.84
N ARG A 187 -15.10 3.28 -11.09
CA ARG A 187 -16.43 2.86 -11.57
C ARG A 187 -16.60 1.34 -11.59
N VAL A 188 -15.59 0.60 -12.05
CA VAL A 188 -15.61 -0.87 -12.08
C VAL A 188 -15.61 -1.45 -10.67
N ALA A 189 -14.79 -0.89 -9.78
CA ALA A 189 -14.69 -1.33 -8.39
C ALA A 189 -16.00 -1.13 -7.62
N GLY A 190 -16.70 -0.01 -7.85
CA GLY A 190 -17.88 0.36 -7.08
C GLY A 190 -17.57 0.36 -5.58
N ASP A 191 -18.48 -0.21 -4.77
CA ASP A 191 -18.29 -0.36 -3.32
C ASP A 191 -17.55 -1.64 -2.90
N ARG A 192 -17.11 -2.47 -3.87
CA ARG A 192 -16.49 -3.76 -3.61
C ARG A 192 -15.02 -3.64 -3.21
N LEU A 193 -14.33 -2.61 -3.69
CA LEU A 193 -12.88 -2.45 -3.59
C LEU A 193 -12.51 -0.97 -3.67
N ALA A 194 -11.60 -0.51 -2.82
CA ALA A 194 -11.11 0.86 -2.86
C ALA A 194 -9.96 1.02 -3.87
N VAL A 195 -9.96 2.09 -4.65
CA VAL A 195 -8.84 2.47 -5.52
C VAL A 195 -8.05 3.59 -4.86
N THR A 196 -6.74 3.44 -4.76
CA THR A 196 -5.79 4.43 -4.24
C THR A 196 -4.86 4.86 -5.37
N ALA A 197 -4.80 6.16 -5.64
CA ALA A 197 -3.88 6.67 -6.65
C ALA A 197 -2.44 6.73 -6.13
N CYS A 198 -1.48 6.29 -6.93
CA CYS A 198 -0.06 6.35 -6.64
C CYS A 198 0.75 6.68 -7.90
N GLY A 199 2.03 6.98 -7.74
CA GLY A 199 2.89 7.37 -8.88
C GLY A 199 2.92 8.90 -9.09
N GLY A 200 3.97 9.54 -8.60
CA GLY A 200 4.16 10.98 -8.76
C GLY A 200 3.26 11.88 -7.91
N ILE A 201 2.62 11.34 -6.87
CA ILE A 201 1.74 12.11 -5.97
C ILE A 201 2.56 13.13 -5.18
N ARG A 202 2.09 14.40 -5.20
CA ARG A 202 2.69 15.55 -4.51
C ARG A 202 1.57 16.50 -4.05
N ALA A 203 1.92 17.47 -3.22
CA ALA A 203 0.98 18.47 -2.71
C ALA A 203 0.22 19.21 -3.82
N HIS A 204 0.89 19.53 -4.94
CA HIS A 204 0.29 20.30 -6.03
C HIS A 204 -0.76 19.53 -6.86
N ASN A 205 -0.75 18.18 -6.85
CA ASN A 205 -1.64 17.38 -7.70
C ASN A 205 -2.64 16.51 -6.92
N ALA A 206 -2.40 16.20 -5.65
CA ALA A 206 -3.18 15.22 -4.90
C ALA A 206 -4.67 15.57 -4.79
N ALA A 207 -5.00 16.80 -4.40
CA ALA A 207 -6.38 17.24 -4.26
C ALA A 207 -7.14 17.23 -5.60
N ALA A 208 -6.49 17.66 -6.68
CA ALA A 208 -7.07 17.62 -8.02
C ALA A 208 -7.34 16.20 -8.50
N LEU A 209 -6.40 15.26 -8.26
CA LEU A 209 -6.57 13.84 -8.56
C LEU A 209 -7.75 13.21 -7.80
N LEU A 210 -7.85 13.45 -6.49
CA LEU A 210 -8.95 12.95 -5.67
C LEU A 210 -10.31 13.38 -6.25
N ARG A 211 -10.44 14.65 -6.63
CA ARG A 211 -11.69 15.18 -7.21
C ARG A 211 -11.97 14.65 -8.62
N ALA A 212 -10.95 14.57 -9.46
CA ALA A 212 -11.13 14.18 -10.86
C ALA A 212 -11.41 12.69 -11.03
N THR A 213 -10.85 11.84 -10.17
CA THR A 213 -10.91 10.38 -10.34
C THR A 213 -11.89 9.68 -9.40
N GLY A 214 -12.20 10.29 -8.26
CA GLY A 214 -13.02 9.68 -7.22
C GLY A 214 -12.29 8.59 -6.43
N VAL A 215 -10.95 8.48 -6.55
CA VAL A 215 -10.18 7.51 -5.76
C VAL A 215 -10.33 7.75 -4.25
N ALA A 216 -10.27 6.68 -3.47
CA ALA A 216 -10.49 6.73 -2.03
C ALA A 216 -9.39 7.49 -1.29
N ASP A 217 -8.14 7.26 -1.68
CA ASP A 217 -6.94 7.78 -1.03
C ASP A 217 -5.85 8.07 -2.06
N VAL A 218 -4.80 8.77 -1.65
CA VAL A 218 -3.54 8.90 -2.40
C VAL A 218 -2.39 8.24 -1.64
N HIS A 219 -1.47 7.63 -2.38
CA HIS A 219 -0.27 7.02 -1.85
C HIS A 219 0.98 7.76 -2.34
N ALA A 220 1.90 8.08 -1.44
CA ALA A 220 3.14 8.76 -1.76
C ALA A 220 4.33 8.17 -0.99
N ALA A 221 5.52 8.28 -1.58
CA ALA A 221 6.80 7.98 -0.95
C ALA A 221 7.67 9.25 -0.95
N PRO A 222 7.40 10.21 -0.04
CA PRO A 222 8.19 11.43 0.03
C PRO A 222 9.59 11.12 0.55
N ARG A 223 10.59 11.34 -0.29
CA ARG A 223 11.99 11.04 0.01
C ARG A 223 12.87 12.17 -0.44
N ARG A 224 13.94 12.40 0.31
CA ARG A 224 15.03 13.33 -0.03
C ARG A 224 16.37 12.61 0.07
N PRO A 225 17.39 13.05 -0.69
CA PRO A 225 18.75 12.53 -0.52
C PRO A 225 19.23 12.76 0.91
N ALA A 226 19.82 11.73 1.51
CA ALA A 226 20.50 11.85 2.79
C ALA A 226 22.01 11.87 2.59
N VAL A 227 22.69 12.70 3.39
CA VAL A 227 24.15 12.78 3.38
C VAL A 227 24.69 11.67 4.28
N SER A 228 25.33 10.67 3.65
CA SER A 228 26.12 9.69 4.39
C SER A 228 27.46 10.27 4.79
N ALA A 229 27.89 10.02 6.02
CA ALA A 229 29.24 10.36 6.43
C ALA A 229 30.25 9.56 5.58
N ARG A 230 31.00 10.24 4.74
CA ARG A 230 32.09 9.63 3.96
C ARG A 230 33.38 9.67 4.76
N ILE A 231 34.05 8.54 4.86
CA ILE A 231 35.43 8.49 5.39
C ILE A 231 36.36 8.79 4.23
N ALA A 232 36.98 9.96 4.27
CA ALA A 232 37.94 10.38 3.23
C ALA A 232 39.04 9.35 3.02
N GLY A 233 39.48 9.16 1.75
CA GLY A 233 40.56 8.27 1.41
C GLY A 233 40.22 6.77 1.35
N ARG A 234 38.93 6.38 1.39
CA ARG A 234 38.50 5.00 1.19
C ARG A 234 38.08 4.77 -0.26
N ALA A 235 38.52 3.65 -0.84
CA ALA A 235 38.17 3.26 -2.20
C ALA A 235 36.79 2.64 -2.32
N VAL A 236 36.26 2.08 -1.23
CA VAL A 236 34.94 1.44 -1.20
C VAL A 236 33.90 2.48 -0.76
N ASP A 237 32.88 2.66 -1.59
CA ASP A 237 31.73 3.54 -1.32
C ASP A 237 30.44 2.73 -1.57
N PHE A 238 29.60 2.63 -0.57
CA PHE A 238 28.28 1.98 -0.68
C PHE A 238 27.20 2.93 -1.21
N GLY A 239 27.55 4.14 -1.62
CA GLY A 239 26.65 5.15 -2.15
C GLY A 239 25.89 5.93 -1.09
N GLY A 240 24.99 6.80 -1.57
CA GLY A 240 24.04 7.53 -0.74
C GLY A 240 22.76 6.72 -0.50
N HIS A 241 21.95 7.18 0.44
CA HIS A 241 20.61 6.69 0.63
C HIS A 241 19.60 7.85 0.57
N ALA A 242 18.32 7.53 0.49
CA ALA A 242 17.26 8.51 0.65
C ALA A 242 16.58 8.30 2.01
N GLU A 243 16.20 9.39 2.63
CA GLU A 243 15.42 9.37 3.88
C GLU A 243 14.03 9.95 3.68
N PHE A 244 13.13 9.69 4.62
CA PHE A 244 11.78 10.24 4.60
C PHE A 244 11.81 11.77 4.65
N ASP A 245 11.09 12.43 3.73
CA ASP A 245 10.96 13.88 3.67
C ASP A 245 9.69 14.31 4.41
N LEU A 246 9.86 14.68 5.68
CA LEU A 246 8.76 15.14 6.53
C LEU A 246 8.10 16.42 6.00
N ALA A 247 8.88 17.36 5.43
CA ALA A 247 8.34 18.61 4.92
C ALA A 247 7.42 18.36 3.72
N ALA A 248 7.89 17.59 2.73
CA ALA A 248 7.07 17.21 1.58
C ALA A 248 5.84 16.39 1.96
N ALA A 249 5.96 15.52 2.99
CA ALA A 249 4.82 14.76 3.51
C ALA A 249 3.78 15.68 4.18
N ALA A 250 4.22 16.65 4.98
CA ALA A 250 3.33 17.60 5.65
C ALA A 250 2.60 18.50 4.64
N GLU A 251 3.30 18.98 3.60
CA GLU A 251 2.67 19.74 2.51
C GLU A 251 1.61 18.93 1.78
N LEU A 252 1.88 17.65 1.50
CA LEU A 252 0.91 16.75 0.87
C LEU A 252 -0.33 16.56 1.75
N VAL A 253 -0.16 16.28 3.04
CA VAL A 253 -1.26 16.12 3.98
C VAL A 253 -2.10 17.38 4.06
N ALA A 254 -1.48 18.56 4.18
CA ALA A 254 -2.17 19.83 4.20
C ALA A 254 -2.99 20.08 2.92
N ALA A 255 -2.42 19.79 1.75
CA ALA A 255 -3.10 19.94 0.46
C ALA A 255 -4.32 19.01 0.33
N VAL A 256 -4.25 17.78 0.85
CA VAL A 256 -5.38 16.83 0.82
C VAL A 256 -6.47 17.22 1.82
N CYS A 257 -6.11 17.77 2.99
CA CYS A 257 -7.08 18.21 3.99
C CYS A 257 -7.80 19.52 3.60
N ALA A 258 -7.18 20.35 2.76
CA ALA A 258 -7.76 21.63 2.30
C ALA A 258 -8.68 21.51 1.08
N GLY A 259 -8.68 20.38 0.36
CA GLY A 259 -9.42 20.16 -0.89
C GLY A 259 -10.52 19.17 -0.81
#